data_396707f983c0318a3859821680f3c5c3
#
_entry.id   396707f983c0318a3859821680f3c5c3
#
_cell.length_a   1.000
_cell.length_b   1.000
_cell.length_c   1.000
_cell.angle_alpha   90.00
_cell.angle_beta   90.00
_cell.angle_gamma   90.00
#
_symmetry.space_group_name_H-M   'P 1'
#
loop_
_entity.id
_entity.type
_entity.pdbx_description
1 polymer ?
#
loop_
_entity_poly.entity_id
_entity_poly.type
_entity_poly.pdbx_seq_one_letter_code
_entity_poly.pdbx_strand_id
1 'polypeptide(L)'
;MFTNASCTLFRKGVDTKTRLPTWDAVNIDAVYWEEGIGQTNISNQGRNHGTQQKNSVFIIIPKAYLPDQLPQKGDLIAYGINADQKEAHTIMNVERFLYGLEAVQHIEVTAV
;
A
#
# COMPACT_ATOMS: atom_id res chain seq x y z
N MET A 1 15.73 -8.52 5.63
CA MET A 1 14.35 -8.11 6.00
C MET A 1 13.38 -9.20 5.56
N PHE A 2 12.46 -9.53 6.42
CA PHE A 2 11.51 -10.60 6.13
C PHE A 2 10.44 -10.15 5.14
N THR A 3 10.18 -10.95 4.12
CA THR A 3 9.11 -10.68 3.17
C THR A 3 8.23 -11.91 3.06
N ASN A 4 6.95 -11.71 2.89
CA ASN A 4 6.00 -12.81 2.83
C ASN A 4 5.03 -12.73 1.67
N ALA A 5 5.18 -11.74 0.80
CA ALA A 5 4.20 -11.53 -0.27
C ALA A 5 4.80 -10.73 -1.40
N SER A 6 4.01 -10.54 -2.43
CA SER A 6 4.28 -9.61 -3.51
C SER A 6 3.05 -8.72 -3.66
N CYS A 7 3.15 -7.66 -4.41
CA CYS A 7 2.01 -6.77 -4.59
C CYS A 7 2.08 -6.04 -5.92
N THR A 8 0.98 -5.39 -6.28
CA THR A 8 0.88 -4.54 -7.46
C THR A 8 0.54 -3.14 -6.99
N LEU A 9 1.35 -2.19 -7.40
CA LEU A 9 1.14 -0.78 -7.10
C LEU A 9 0.51 -0.13 -8.32
N PHE A 10 -0.60 0.58 -8.12
CA PHE A 10 -1.25 1.33 -9.20
C PHE A 10 -0.99 2.80 -8.94
N ARG A 11 -0.19 3.40 -9.79
CA ARG A 11 0.21 4.79 -9.61
C ARG A 11 -0.71 5.71 -10.36
N LYS A 12 -1.17 6.74 -9.68
CA LYS A 12 -2.11 7.68 -10.23
C LYS A 12 -1.42 8.65 -11.15
N GLY A 13 -2.00 8.88 -12.30
CA GLY A 13 -1.54 9.86 -13.26
C GLY A 13 -2.72 10.57 -13.89
N VAL A 14 -2.43 11.43 -14.82
CA VAL A 14 -3.46 12.16 -15.55
C VAL A 14 -3.12 12.13 -17.02
N ASP A 15 -4.10 11.77 -17.85
CA ASP A 15 -3.93 11.83 -19.28
C ASP A 15 -3.95 13.31 -19.67
N THR A 16 -2.90 13.78 -20.34
CA THR A 16 -2.77 15.17 -20.67
C THR A 16 -3.80 15.63 -21.71
N LYS A 17 -4.34 14.70 -22.48
CA LYS A 17 -5.30 15.08 -23.51
C LYS A 17 -6.72 15.11 -22.97
N THR A 18 -7.10 14.08 -22.23
CA THR A 18 -8.47 13.98 -21.76
C THR A 18 -8.66 14.52 -20.35
N ARG A 19 -7.56 14.72 -19.63
CA ARG A 19 -7.59 15.15 -18.24
C ARG A 19 -8.24 14.13 -17.33
N LEU A 20 -8.37 12.89 -17.78
CA LEU A 20 -8.93 11.83 -16.97
C LEU A 20 -7.82 11.16 -16.18
N PRO A 21 -8.13 10.62 -14.98
CA PRO A 21 -7.12 9.90 -14.22
C PRO A 21 -6.70 8.63 -14.92
N THR A 22 -5.42 8.30 -14.83
CA THR A 22 -4.87 7.06 -15.36
C THR A 22 -4.17 6.33 -14.23
N TRP A 23 -3.98 5.04 -14.40
CA TRP A 23 -3.32 4.20 -13.40
C TRP A 23 -2.29 3.33 -14.06
N ASP A 24 -1.03 3.48 -13.62
CA ASP A 24 0.06 2.64 -14.12
C ASP A 24 0.34 1.56 -13.11
N ALA A 25 0.32 0.32 -13.54
CA ALA A 25 0.54 -0.83 -12.67
C ALA A 25 2.02 -1.21 -12.65
N VAL A 26 2.56 -1.38 -11.46
CA VAL A 26 3.94 -1.79 -11.24
C VAL A 26 3.93 -2.97 -10.28
N ASN A 27 4.56 -4.07 -10.66
CA ASN A 27 4.66 -5.22 -9.78
C ASN A 27 5.86 -5.08 -8.86
N ILE A 28 5.68 -5.43 -7.61
CA ILE A 28 6.74 -5.41 -6.60
C ILE A 28 6.89 -6.84 -6.10
N ASP A 29 8.05 -7.41 -6.32
CA ASP A 29 8.26 -8.85 -6.14
C ASP A 29 8.24 -9.33 -4.71
N ALA A 30 8.70 -8.52 -3.78
CA ALA A 30 8.78 -8.99 -2.40
C ALA A 30 8.51 -7.85 -1.44
N VAL A 31 7.53 -8.05 -0.58
CA VAL A 31 7.15 -7.09 0.44
C VAL A 31 6.74 -7.86 1.70
N TYR A 32 6.59 -7.17 2.81
CA TYR A 32 5.91 -7.71 3.97
C TYR A 32 4.49 -7.16 3.93
N TRP A 33 3.51 -8.05 3.98
CA TRP A 33 2.11 -7.67 3.88
C TRP A 33 1.37 -8.17 5.11
N GLU A 34 0.71 -7.26 5.80
CA GLU A 34 -0.05 -7.63 6.99
C GLU A 34 -1.40 -6.96 6.93
N GLU A 35 -2.47 -7.72 7.00
CA GLU A 35 -3.81 -7.17 7.03
C GLU A 35 -4.28 -7.08 8.46
N GLY A 36 -4.54 -5.87 8.89
CA GLY A 36 -5.06 -5.62 10.20
C GLY A 36 -6.56 -5.53 10.12
N ILE A 37 -7.19 -5.78 11.25
CA ILE A 37 -8.54 -5.61 11.35
C ILE A 37 -8.71 -4.35 12.00
N GLY A 38 -9.26 -3.60 11.37
CA GLY A 38 -9.32 -2.35 11.87
C GLY A 38 -9.64 -2.20 13.28
N GLN A 39 -9.24 -2.36 13.81
CA GLN A 39 -9.33 -2.29 14.83
C GLN A 39 -9.67 -1.66 15.51
N THR A 40 -9.47 -1.61 15.47
CA THR A 40 -9.71 -1.27 16.00
C THR A 40 -10.51 -0.79 16.49
N ASN A 41 -10.57 -0.73 16.52
CA ASN A 41 -11.21 -0.42 16.85
C ASN A 41 -11.94 -0.15 17.55
N ILE A 42 -11.81 -0.23 17.79
CA ILE A 42 -12.29 -0.21 18.28
C ILE A 42 -13.08 0.07 18.96
N SER A 43 -12.84 0.19 19.17
CA SER A 43 -13.42 0.32 19.71
C SER A 43 -14.28 0.80 20.11
N ASN A 44 -14.21 1.10 19.95
CA ASN A 44 -14.92 1.44 20.12
C ASN A 44 -15.91 1.52 20.41
N GLN A 45 -15.86 1.42 20.48
CA GLN A 45 -16.61 1.39 20.68
C GLN A 45 -17.72 1.00 20.64
N GLY A 46 -17.54 0.72 20.48
CA GLY A 46 -18.56 0.07 20.36
C GLY A 46 -19.77 0.46 19.76
N ARG A 47 -20.00 1.10 19.53
CA ARG A 47 -21.01 1.51 19.07
C ARG A 47 -21.07 1.67 17.81
N ASN A 48 -20.48 1.75 17.42
CA ASN A 48 -20.49 1.93 16.28
C ASN A 48 -20.82 1.20 15.43
N HIS A 49 -21.03 1.03 15.18
CA HIS A 49 -21.49 0.46 14.51
C HIS A 49 -21.14 0.09 13.55
N GLY A 50 -20.66 0.00 13.65
CA GLY A 50 -20.22 -0.52 12.85
C GLY A 50 -20.08 -0.58 11.69
N THR A 51 -19.95 -0.44 11.61
CA THR A 51 -20.00 -0.31 10.54
C THR A 51 -19.07 -0.59 9.74
N GLN A 52 -18.49 -0.30 9.49
CA GLN A 52 -17.73 -0.55 8.75
C GLN A 52 -16.53 -0.63 9.02
N GLN A 53 -16.05 -1.50 9.35
CA GLN A 53 -14.84 -1.69 9.50
C GLN A 53 -14.21 -1.99 8.29
N LYS A 54 -13.36 -1.19 7.69
CA LYS A 54 -12.54 -1.56 6.62
C LYS A 54 -11.34 -2.20 7.14
N ASN A 55 -10.84 -3.19 6.48
CA ASN A 55 -9.58 -3.81 6.82
C ASN A 55 -8.47 -2.88 6.41
N SER A 56 -7.60 -2.54 7.32
CA SER A 56 -6.41 -1.78 6.98
C SER A 56 -5.29 -2.74 6.63
N VAL A 57 -4.35 -2.27 5.83
CA VAL A 57 -3.21 -3.06 5.37
C VAL A 57 -1.95 -2.31 5.70
N PHE A 58 -0.97 -3.02 6.24
CA PHE A 58 0.34 -2.47 6.53
C PHE A 58 1.35 -3.20 5.67
N ILE A 59 2.14 -2.47 4.91
CA ILE A 59 3.06 -3.05 3.95
C ILE A 59 4.43 -2.46 4.17
N ILE A 60 5.46 -3.33 4.22
CA ILE A 60 6.85 -2.88 4.26
C ILE A 60 7.48 -3.27 2.95
N ILE A 61 8.04 -2.30 2.24
CA ILE A 61 8.73 -2.56 0.99
C ILE A 61 10.22 -2.33 1.20
N PRO A 62 11.03 -3.41 1.16
CA PRO A 62 12.47 -3.25 1.32
C PRO A 62 13.05 -2.42 0.19
N LYS A 63 14.12 -1.70 0.47
CA LYS A 63 14.75 -0.83 -0.51
C LYS A 63 15.08 -1.57 -1.80
N ALA A 64 15.51 -2.81 -1.71
CA ALA A 64 15.89 -3.59 -2.89
C ALA A 64 14.74 -3.79 -3.88
N TYR A 65 13.51 -3.67 -3.43
CA TYR A 65 12.33 -3.90 -4.25
C TYR A 65 11.52 -2.64 -4.52
N LEU A 66 12.05 -1.49 -4.15
CA LEU A 66 11.34 -0.23 -4.38
C LEU A 66 11.29 0.10 -5.87
N PRO A 67 10.15 0.58 -6.35
CA PRO A 67 10.08 1.05 -7.74
C PRO A 67 10.82 2.38 -7.89
N ASP A 68 11.03 2.79 -9.13
CA ASP A 68 11.74 4.04 -9.42
C ASP A 68 11.07 5.23 -8.77
N GLN A 69 9.76 5.27 -8.81
CA GLN A 69 9.02 6.30 -8.10
C GLN A 69 8.34 5.65 -6.92
N LEU A 70 8.53 6.23 -5.74
CA LEU A 70 7.99 5.67 -4.53
C LEU A 70 6.46 5.78 -4.51
N PRO A 71 5.78 4.84 -3.84
CA PRO A 71 4.35 4.97 -3.65
C PRO A 71 4.00 6.26 -2.93
N GLN A 72 2.85 6.79 -3.21
CA GLN A 72 2.41 8.04 -2.62
C GLN A 72 0.98 7.90 -2.11
N LYS A 73 0.62 8.77 -1.20
CA LYS A 73 -0.76 8.82 -0.72
C LYS A 73 -1.69 9.03 -1.91
N GLY A 74 -2.73 8.25 -1.98
CA GLY A 74 -3.70 8.28 -3.07
C GLY A 74 -3.45 7.24 -4.14
N ASP A 75 -2.26 6.63 -4.18
CA ASP A 75 -2.02 5.50 -5.05
C ASP A 75 -2.78 4.29 -4.51
N LEU A 76 -2.93 3.26 -5.33
CA LEU A 76 -3.58 2.03 -4.92
C LEU A 76 -2.58 0.90 -4.85
N ILE A 77 -2.81 -0.04 -3.97
CA ILE A 77 -1.91 -1.19 -3.82
C ILE A 77 -2.73 -2.45 -3.55
N ALA A 78 -2.41 -3.52 -4.24
CA ALA A 78 -3.15 -4.77 -4.16
C ALA A 78 -2.22 -5.94 -3.92
N TYR A 79 -2.72 -6.95 -3.23
CA TYR A 79 -1.96 -8.14 -2.91
C TYR A 79 -1.73 -8.96 -4.18
N GLY A 80 -0.50 -9.40 -4.36
CA GLY A 80 -0.16 -10.28 -5.48
C GLY A 80 0.32 -9.55 -6.72
N ILE A 81 0.94 -10.30 -7.62
CA ILE A 81 1.45 -9.78 -8.87
C ILE A 81 0.32 -9.74 -9.91
N ASN A 82 0.30 -8.71 -10.71
CA ASN A 82 -0.72 -8.52 -11.76
C ASN A 82 -2.12 -8.56 -11.17
N ALA A 83 -2.27 -7.96 -10.01
CA ALA A 83 -3.55 -7.96 -9.30
C ALA A 83 -4.58 -7.08 -10.01
N ASP A 84 -5.85 -7.36 -9.74
CA ASP A 84 -6.94 -6.58 -10.28
C ASP A 84 -7.05 -5.29 -9.48
N GLN A 85 -7.16 -4.18 -10.18
CA GLN A 85 -7.30 -2.88 -9.52
C GLN A 85 -8.51 -2.82 -8.60
N LYS A 86 -9.55 -3.61 -8.90
CA LYS A 86 -10.75 -3.63 -8.06
C LYS A 86 -10.47 -4.16 -6.67
N GLU A 87 -9.40 -4.93 -6.51
CA GLU A 87 -9.04 -5.49 -5.22
C GLU A 87 -8.08 -4.59 -4.46
N ALA A 88 -7.76 -3.43 -5.00
CA ALA A 88 -6.70 -2.61 -4.44
C ALA A 88 -7.18 -1.78 -3.25
N HIS A 89 -6.24 -1.51 -2.37
CA HIS A 89 -6.45 -0.64 -1.21
C HIS A 89 -5.90 0.74 -1.52
N THR A 90 -6.46 1.76 -0.92
CA THR A 90 -6.00 3.13 -1.12
C THR A 90 -4.89 3.45 -0.12
N ILE A 91 -3.77 3.92 -0.61
CA ILE A 91 -2.64 4.28 0.26
C ILE A 91 -2.98 5.57 0.99
N MET A 92 -2.93 5.49 2.32
CA MET A 92 -3.25 6.62 3.18
C MET A 92 -2.01 7.29 3.73
N ASN A 93 -0.92 6.56 3.88
CA ASN A 93 0.29 7.12 4.45
C ASN A 93 1.50 6.33 3.99
N VAL A 94 2.62 7.03 3.78
CA VAL A 94 3.88 6.40 3.41
C VAL A 94 4.96 7.00 4.28
N GLU A 95 5.69 6.15 5.01
CA GLU A 95 6.82 6.59 5.81
C GLU A 95 8.09 6.02 5.25
N ARG A 96 9.11 6.84 5.13
CA ARG A 96 10.37 6.43 4.52
C ARG A 96 11.43 6.24 5.59
N PHE A 97 12.06 5.10 5.56
CA PHE A 97 13.17 4.77 6.45
C PHE A 97 14.38 4.44 5.58
N LEU A 98 14.82 5.43 4.80
CA LEU A 98 15.86 5.24 3.81
C LEU A 98 17.18 5.84 4.30
N TYR A 99 17.55 5.49 5.53
CA TYR A 99 18.77 5.94 6.15
C TYR A 99 19.38 4.81 6.95
N GLY A 100 20.63 4.92 7.32
CA GLY A 100 21.33 3.88 8.05
C GLY A 100 21.82 2.79 7.11
N LEU A 101 21.95 1.58 7.65
CA LEU A 101 22.44 0.46 6.88
C LEU A 101 21.46 0.11 5.77
N GLU A 102 22.00 -0.12 4.59
CA GLU A 102 21.16 -0.37 3.42
C GLU A 102 20.27 -1.60 3.62
N ALA A 103 20.77 -2.60 4.30
CA ALA A 103 20.01 -3.83 4.48
C ALA A 103 18.71 -3.64 5.26
N VAL A 104 18.58 -2.57 6.02
CA VAL A 104 17.36 -2.30 6.77
C VAL A 104 16.56 -1.13 6.23
N GLN A 105 17.00 -0.54 5.14
CA GLN A 105 16.24 0.57 4.55
C GLN A 105 14.98 0.05 3.89
N HIS A 106 13.89 0.76 4.10
CA HIS A 106 12.58 0.36 3.58
C HIS A 106 11.62 1.53 3.65
N ILE A 107 10.44 1.33 3.07
CA ILE A 107 9.32 2.24 3.32
C ILE A 107 8.20 1.46 3.96
N GLU A 108 7.36 2.15 4.71
CA GLU A 108 6.19 1.57 5.35
C GLU A 108 4.96 2.25 4.78
N VAL A 109 4.01 1.44 4.31
CA VAL A 109 2.81 1.93 3.65
C VAL A 109 1.60 1.47 4.45
N THR A 110 0.69 2.39 4.71
CA THR A 110 -0.59 2.07 5.34
C THR A 110 -1.69 2.34 4.32
N ALA A 111 -2.55 1.38 4.11
CA ALA A 111 -3.63 1.49 3.13
C ALA A 111 -4.94 0.97 3.71
N VAL A 112 -6.05 1.39 3.13
CA VAL A 112 -7.38 0.95 3.57
C VAL A 112 -8.23 0.48 2.39
#